data_b59c3418e5c040febb5b205c03740284
#
_entry.id   b59c3418e5c040febb5b205c03740284
#
_cell.length_a   1.000
_cell.length_b   1.000
_cell.length_c   1.000
_cell.angle_alpha   90.00
_cell.angle_beta   90.00
_cell.angle_gamma   90.00
#
_symmetry.space_group_name_H-M   'P 1'
#
loop_
_entity.id
_entity.type
_entity.pdbx_description
1 polymer ?
#
loop_
_entity_poly.entity_id
_entity_poly.type
_entity_poly.pdbx_seq_one_letter_code
_entity_poly.pdbx_strand_id
1 'polypeptide(L)'
;MNKPIFEIRQVPEGEVLMSGRLDATQCDAALQFLNTLALPRLIDLAQLEYIASAGLRVILLTQKRCKAAGTCVKLINVTAPVYDVFHYAGFDQILDISRGG
;
A
#
# COMPACT_ATOMS: atom_id res chain seq x y z
N MET A 1 -25.11 -7.17 -4.28
CA MET A 1 -24.16 -6.35 -5.05
C MET A 1 -22.74 -6.83 -4.77
N ASN A 2 -21.94 -6.88 -5.80
CA ASN A 2 -20.58 -7.38 -5.67
C ASN A 2 -19.66 -6.29 -5.15
N LYS A 3 -18.79 -6.67 -4.22
CA LYS A 3 -17.71 -5.77 -3.81
C LYS A 3 -16.70 -5.63 -4.95
N PRO A 4 -16.08 -4.46 -5.14
CA PRO A 4 -14.95 -4.36 -6.06
C PRO A 4 -13.85 -5.33 -5.63
N ILE A 5 -13.11 -5.87 -6.62
CA ILE A 5 -11.96 -6.73 -6.33
C ILE A 5 -10.92 -5.97 -5.52
N PHE A 6 -10.71 -4.71 -5.88
CA PHE A 6 -9.75 -3.84 -5.22
C PHE A 6 -10.28 -2.41 -5.24
N GLU A 7 -9.99 -1.69 -4.18
CA GLU A 7 -10.37 -0.29 -4.08
C GLU A 7 -9.25 0.50 -3.41
N ILE A 8 -8.98 1.71 -3.93
CA ILE A 8 -8.00 2.61 -3.34
C ILE A 8 -8.60 4.01 -3.33
N ARG A 9 -8.48 4.69 -2.19
CA ARG A 9 -9.00 6.06 -2.05
C ARG A 9 -8.23 6.81 -0.99
N GLN A 10 -8.32 8.14 -1.02
CA GLN A 10 -7.75 9.00 0.00
C GLN A 10 -8.87 9.54 0.88
N VAL A 11 -8.72 9.44 2.19
CA VAL A 11 -9.68 10.02 3.13
C VAL A 11 -9.36 11.51 3.36
N PRO A 12 -10.32 12.29 3.90
CA PRO A 12 -10.10 13.72 4.11
C PRO A 12 -8.87 14.04 4.96
N GLU A 13 -8.50 13.16 5.88
CA GLU A 13 -7.32 13.35 6.73
C GLU A 13 -6.01 13.14 5.99
N GLY A 14 -6.05 12.63 4.76
CA GLY A 14 -4.88 12.45 3.92
C GLY A 14 -4.37 11.02 3.81
N GLU A 15 -4.85 10.10 4.65
CA GLU A 15 -4.47 8.70 4.58
C GLU A 15 -5.01 8.07 3.30
N VAL A 16 -4.24 7.14 2.74
CA VAL A 16 -4.69 6.33 1.61
C VAL A 16 -5.20 5.00 2.16
N LEU A 17 -6.41 4.61 1.79
CA LEU A 17 -6.98 3.33 2.17
C LEU A 17 -6.99 2.40 0.97
N MET A 18 -6.51 1.18 1.18
CA MET A 18 -6.60 0.12 0.19
C MET A 18 -7.43 -1.02 0.75
N SER A 19 -8.32 -1.57 -0.06
CA SER A 19 -9.15 -2.71 0.35
C SER A 19 -9.24 -3.74 -0.75
N GLY A 20 -9.48 -4.99 -0.37
CA GLY A 20 -9.65 -6.11 -1.29
C GLY A 20 -8.33 -6.74 -1.67
N ARG A 21 -8.15 -7.04 -2.95
CA ARG A 21 -7.02 -7.81 -3.45
C ARG A 21 -6.20 -6.98 -4.43
N LEU A 22 -4.98 -6.65 -4.02
CA LEU A 22 -4.04 -5.95 -4.90
C LEU A 22 -3.27 -6.99 -5.71
N ASP A 23 -3.94 -7.55 -6.71
CA ASP A 23 -3.33 -8.52 -7.62
C ASP A 23 -2.70 -7.81 -8.83
N ALA A 24 -2.10 -8.60 -9.73
CA ALA A 24 -1.37 -8.05 -10.85
C ALA A 24 -2.22 -7.15 -11.75
N THR A 25 -3.53 -7.44 -11.87
CA THR A 25 -4.41 -6.67 -12.75
C THR A 25 -4.79 -5.31 -12.19
N GLN A 26 -4.62 -5.10 -10.89
CA GLN A 26 -5.00 -3.86 -10.21
C GLN A 26 -3.81 -2.91 -10.01
N CYS A 27 -2.59 -3.40 -10.22
CA CYS A 27 -1.39 -2.64 -9.82
C CYS A 27 -1.19 -1.35 -10.61
N ASP A 28 -1.46 -1.36 -11.91
CA ASP A 28 -1.29 -0.14 -12.71
C ASP A 28 -2.23 0.97 -12.23
N ALA A 29 -3.48 0.63 -11.97
CA ALA A 29 -4.45 1.60 -11.48
C ALA A 29 -4.06 2.13 -10.10
N ALA A 30 -3.57 1.25 -9.22
CA ALA A 30 -3.12 1.64 -7.89
C ALA A 30 -1.93 2.59 -7.97
N LEU A 31 -0.95 2.28 -8.81
CA LEU A 31 0.22 3.13 -8.96
C LEU A 31 -0.15 4.50 -9.55
N GLN A 32 -1.01 4.51 -10.57
CA GLN A 32 -1.48 5.77 -11.14
C GLN A 32 -2.17 6.64 -10.09
N PHE A 33 -3.03 6.02 -9.27
CA PHE A 33 -3.70 6.77 -8.21
C PHE A 33 -2.70 7.37 -7.23
N LEU A 34 -1.73 6.57 -6.75
CA LEU A 34 -0.73 7.06 -5.82
C LEU A 34 0.11 8.17 -6.42
N ASN A 35 0.40 8.10 -7.72
CA ASN A 35 1.18 9.12 -8.40
C ASN A 35 0.42 10.43 -8.60
N THR A 36 -0.92 10.43 -8.46
CA THR A 36 -1.70 11.68 -8.52
C THR A 36 -1.63 12.45 -7.20
N LEU A 37 -1.24 11.79 -6.12
CA LEU A 37 -1.15 12.41 -4.81
C LEU A 37 0.17 13.16 -4.68
N ALA A 38 0.16 14.26 -3.94
CA ALA A 38 1.36 15.10 -3.77
C ALA A 38 2.50 14.28 -3.16
N LEU A 39 2.31 13.68 -2.00
CA LEU A 39 3.25 12.75 -1.37
C LEU A 39 2.47 11.97 -0.31
N PRO A 40 2.03 10.76 -0.63
CA PRO A 40 1.29 9.96 0.35
C PRO A 40 2.21 9.62 1.52
N ARG A 41 1.74 9.86 2.74
CA ARG A 41 2.52 9.60 3.95
C ARG A 41 2.07 8.36 4.69
N LEU A 42 0.77 8.10 4.70
CA LEU A 42 0.19 6.98 5.41
C LEU A 42 -0.66 6.17 4.44
N ILE A 43 -0.43 4.87 4.41
CA ILE A 43 -1.26 3.94 3.65
C ILE A 43 -1.81 2.93 4.63
N ASP A 44 -3.14 2.91 4.79
CA ASP A 44 -3.84 2.04 5.70
C ASP A 44 -4.23 0.76 4.97
N LEU A 45 -3.73 -0.37 5.44
CA LEU A 45 -3.95 -1.68 4.84
C LEU A 45 -4.87 -2.58 5.67
N ALA A 46 -5.65 -2.00 6.60
CA ALA A 46 -6.54 -2.79 7.45
C ALA A 46 -7.54 -3.62 6.65
N GLN A 47 -7.98 -3.12 5.50
CA GLN A 47 -8.97 -3.78 4.65
C GLN A 47 -8.37 -4.54 3.48
N LEU A 48 -7.03 -4.56 3.37
CA LEU A 48 -6.37 -5.29 2.29
C LEU A 48 -6.29 -6.76 2.65
N GLU A 49 -6.81 -7.62 1.78
CA GLU A 49 -6.90 -9.06 2.02
C GLU A 49 -5.76 -9.83 1.39
N TYR A 50 -5.14 -9.26 0.33
CA TYR A 50 -4.12 -9.95 -0.44
C TYR A 50 -3.27 -8.93 -1.19
N ILE A 51 -1.98 -9.23 -1.31
CA ILE A 51 -1.07 -8.43 -2.11
C ILE A 51 -0.16 -9.37 -2.92
N ALA A 52 -0.13 -9.16 -4.24
CA ALA A 52 0.75 -9.91 -5.14
C ALA A 52 2.14 -9.28 -5.18
N SER A 53 3.10 -9.99 -5.79
CA SER A 53 4.46 -9.45 -5.97
C SER A 53 4.45 -8.11 -6.70
N ALA A 54 3.58 -7.97 -7.72
CA ALA A 54 3.44 -6.70 -8.43
C ALA A 54 2.91 -5.59 -7.52
N GLY A 55 2.09 -5.95 -6.53
CA GLY A 55 1.61 -4.99 -5.53
C GLY A 55 2.72 -4.50 -4.61
N LEU A 56 3.63 -5.40 -4.23
CA LEU A 56 4.81 -5.00 -3.46
C LEU A 56 5.63 -3.97 -4.22
N ARG A 57 5.74 -4.13 -5.54
CA ARG A 57 6.46 -3.18 -6.39
C ARG A 57 5.80 -1.81 -6.38
N VAL A 58 4.45 -1.75 -6.40
CA VAL A 58 3.72 -0.48 -6.31
C VAL A 58 4.10 0.27 -5.03
N ILE A 59 4.10 -0.42 -3.91
CA ILE A 59 4.48 0.16 -2.62
C ILE A 59 5.94 0.64 -2.65
N LEU A 60 6.84 -0.18 -3.20
CA LEU A 60 8.25 0.16 -3.27
C LEU A 60 8.49 1.41 -4.13
N LEU A 61 7.82 1.50 -5.29
CA LEU A 61 7.96 2.66 -6.17
C LEU A 61 7.45 3.93 -5.50
N THR A 62 6.35 3.82 -4.74
CA THR A 62 5.80 4.94 -3.98
C THR A 62 6.80 5.38 -2.91
N GLN A 63 7.42 4.44 -2.21
CA GLN A 63 8.44 4.76 -1.21
C GLN A 63 9.65 5.44 -1.83
N LYS A 64 10.10 4.97 -2.99
CA LYS A 64 11.23 5.59 -3.68
C LYS A 64 10.94 7.04 -4.05
N ARG A 65 9.72 7.30 -4.52
CA ARG A 65 9.30 8.66 -4.86
C ARG A 65 9.30 9.57 -3.63
N CYS A 66 8.78 9.05 -2.51
CA CYS A 66 8.74 9.81 -1.26
C CYS A 66 10.14 10.09 -0.73
N LYS A 67 11.03 9.10 -0.78
CA LYS A 67 12.42 9.28 -0.32
C LYS A 67 13.16 10.32 -1.15
N ALA A 68 12.95 10.33 -2.46
CA ALA A 68 13.57 11.31 -3.34
C ALA A 68 13.16 12.74 -2.97
N ALA A 69 11.97 12.90 -2.36
CA ALA A 69 11.47 14.19 -1.91
C ALA A 69 11.78 14.48 -0.43
N GLY A 70 12.57 13.62 0.23
CA GLY A 70 12.98 13.84 1.62
C GLY A 70 11.96 13.36 2.65
N THR A 71 11.01 12.53 2.28
CA THR A 71 10.00 11.98 3.19
C THR A 71 9.96 10.46 3.05
N CYS A 72 9.02 9.81 3.72
CA CYS A 72 8.81 8.37 3.56
C CYS A 72 7.36 8.01 3.78
N VAL A 73 6.94 6.91 3.16
CA VAL A 73 5.60 6.39 3.34
C VAL A 73 5.61 5.43 4.53
N LYS A 74 4.52 5.45 5.31
CA LYS A 74 4.33 4.54 6.42
C LYS A 74 3.09 3.69 6.14
N LEU A 75 3.24 2.38 6.28
CA LEU A 75 2.13 1.44 6.15
C LEU A 75 1.58 1.16 7.54
N ILE A 76 0.28 1.32 7.72
CA ILE A 76 -0.36 1.16 9.03
C ILE A 76 -1.46 0.12 8.97
N ASN A 77 -1.77 -0.46 10.12
CA ASN A 77 -2.84 -1.44 10.31
C ASN A 77 -2.67 -2.66 9.38
N VAL A 78 -1.42 -3.06 9.13
CA VAL A 78 -1.14 -4.18 8.22
C VAL A 78 -1.56 -5.47 8.89
N THR A 79 -2.45 -6.23 8.23
CA THR A 79 -2.93 -7.50 8.77
C THR A 79 -1.85 -8.57 8.69
N ALA A 80 -1.97 -9.61 9.51
CA ALA A 80 -0.94 -10.66 9.57
C ALA A 80 -0.66 -11.32 8.21
N PRO A 81 -1.65 -11.71 7.41
CA PRO A 81 -1.37 -12.32 6.11
C PRO A 81 -0.61 -11.39 5.16
N VAL A 82 -0.96 -10.11 5.14
CA VAL A 82 -0.29 -9.13 4.28
C VAL A 82 1.10 -8.81 4.83
N TYR A 83 1.24 -8.68 6.14
CA TYR A 83 2.56 -8.48 6.75
C TYR A 83 3.52 -9.62 6.40
N ASP A 84 3.03 -10.87 6.42
CA ASP A 84 3.87 -12.01 6.09
C ASP A 84 4.46 -11.91 4.70
N VAL A 85 3.67 -11.41 3.73
CA VAL A 85 4.17 -11.22 2.36
C VAL A 85 5.31 -10.19 2.35
N PHE A 86 5.15 -9.08 3.04
CA PHE A 86 6.22 -8.07 3.14
C PHE A 86 7.46 -8.65 3.81
N HIS A 87 7.25 -9.39 4.87
CA HIS A 87 8.35 -9.98 5.64
C HIS A 87 9.16 -10.99 4.81
N TYR A 88 8.47 -11.92 4.14
CA TYR A 88 9.14 -12.94 3.32
C TYR A 88 9.85 -12.33 2.13
N ALA A 89 9.37 -11.19 1.62
CA ALA A 89 10.03 -10.48 0.54
C ALA A 89 11.18 -9.57 1.04
N GLY A 90 11.38 -9.47 2.35
CA GLY A 90 12.43 -8.63 2.93
C GLY A 90 12.07 -7.15 2.98
N PHE A 91 10.83 -6.78 2.69
CA PHE A 91 10.41 -5.38 2.61
C PHE A 91 10.24 -4.74 3.98
N ASP A 92 10.08 -5.53 5.04
CA ASP A 92 10.03 -5.02 6.42
C ASP A 92 11.36 -4.40 6.85
N GLN A 93 12.44 -4.68 6.11
CA GLN A 93 13.76 -4.08 6.36
C GLN A 93 13.89 -2.68 5.74
N ILE A 94 13.06 -2.33 4.76
CA ILE A 94 13.20 -1.09 4.00
C ILE A 94 11.96 -0.21 4.03
N LEU A 95 10.86 -0.71 4.60
CA LEU A 95 9.61 0.04 4.74
C LEU A 95 9.26 0.19 6.21
N ASP A 96 8.60 1.29 6.53
CA ASP A 96 8.05 1.51 7.86
C ASP A 96 6.66 0.86 7.92
N ILE A 97 6.56 -0.27 8.59
CA ILE A 97 5.35 -1.08 8.63
C ILE A 97 4.87 -1.24 10.07
N SER A 98 3.64 -0.80 10.34
CA SER A 98 2.96 -0.99 11.62
C SER A 98 1.88 -2.04 11.47
N ARG A 99 1.94 -3.09 12.28
CA ARG A 99 0.94 -4.16 12.23
C ARG A 99 -0.34 -3.71 12.93
N GLY A 100 -1.47 -4.10 12.35
CA GLY A 100 -2.77 -3.91 12.95
C GLY A 100 -3.04 -4.93 14.03
N GLY A 101 -3.86 -4.57 14.97
CA GLY A 101 -4.21 -5.38 16.13
C GLY A 101 -4.86 -6.75 15.82
#